data_205b0573bbe34a644d8ba67c017c800d
#
_entry.id   205b0573bbe34a644d8ba67c017c800d
#
_cell.length_a   1.000
_cell.length_b   1.000
_cell.length_c   1.000
_cell.angle_alpha   90.00
_cell.angle_beta   90.00
_cell.angle_gamma   90.00
#
_symmetry.space_group_name_H-M   'P 1'
#
loop_
_entity.id
_entity.type
_entity.pdbx_description
1 polymer ?
#
loop_
_entity_poly.entity_id
_entity_poly.type
_entity_poly.pdbx_seq_one_letter_code
_entity_poly.pdbx_strand_id
1 'polypeptide(L)'
;MLHRVCANIKLQALQHNLAVARRYAGSGKLLAVIKANAYGHGLIPVAEALAGADMYGVTDINEAERLRAAGTDKPILILQGIIDRQDLMRIAAGGFQFVAHRVQDLQWLEEFFTTQPPALPLTIWLKLQSGMGRLGIAAADYPAIYKALQAKPWCANVIAMTHL
;
A
#
# COMPACT_ATOMS: atom_id res chain seq x y z
N MET A 1 11.43 10.82 35.04
CA MET A 1 11.59 9.35 34.97
C MET A 1 12.84 9.04 34.16
N LEU A 2 13.77 8.30 34.71
CA LEU A 2 14.93 7.80 33.97
C LEU A 2 14.50 6.62 33.13
N HIS A 3 14.45 6.79 31.79
CA HIS A 3 14.20 5.67 30.87
C HIS A 3 15.43 4.75 30.89
N ARG A 4 15.25 3.47 31.21
CA ARG A 4 16.32 2.46 31.22
C ARG A 4 16.77 2.02 29.83
N VAL A 5 15.95 2.28 28.80
CA VAL A 5 16.21 1.93 27.41
C VAL A 5 15.82 3.11 26.53
N CYS A 6 16.70 3.47 25.60
CA CYS A 6 16.47 4.52 24.61
C CYS A 6 16.81 3.99 23.21
N ALA A 7 15.89 4.20 22.25
CA ALA A 7 16.15 3.94 20.84
C ALA A 7 16.53 5.27 20.15
N ASN A 8 17.73 5.33 19.59
CA ASN A 8 18.19 6.48 18.81
C ASN A 8 18.02 6.18 17.30
N ILE A 9 17.06 6.83 16.67
CA ILE A 9 16.76 6.63 15.26
C ILE A 9 17.60 7.58 14.41
N LYS A 10 18.52 7.00 13.63
CA LYS A 10 19.41 7.75 12.72
C LYS A 10 18.75 7.93 11.35
N LEU A 11 18.02 9.02 11.13
CA LEU A 11 17.33 9.31 9.87
C LEU A 11 18.26 9.36 8.67
N GLN A 12 19.51 9.84 8.85
CA GLN A 12 20.52 9.84 7.78
C GLN A 12 20.88 8.42 7.31
N ALA A 13 20.85 7.42 8.21
CA ALA A 13 21.08 6.04 7.82
C ALA A 13 19.94 5.50 6.92
N LEU A 14 18.69 5.92 7.17
CA LEU A 14 17.57 5.58 6.32
C LEU A 14 17.71 6.22 4.92
N GLN A 15 18.13 7.48 4.84
CA GLN A 15 18.41 8.15 3.56
C GLN A 15 19.52 7.44 2.79
N HIS A 16 20.60 7.07 3.47
CA HIS A 16 21.69 6.28 2.87
C HIS A 16 21.17 4.95 2.32
N ASN A 17 20.38 4.20 3.10
CA ASN A 17 19.82 2.93 2.68
C ASN A 17 18.88 3.08 1.48
N LEU A 18 18.07 4.14 1.44
CA LEU A 18 17.24 4.44 0.28
C LEU A 18 18.09 4.70 -0.97
N ALA A 19 19.19 5.46 -0.84
CA ALA A 19 20.11 5.72 -1.96
C ALA A 19 20.78 4.42 -2.45
N VAL A 20 21.12 3.51 -1.56
CA VAL A 20 21.62 2.18 -1.92
C VAL A 20 20.56 1.38 -2.68
N ALA A 21 19.33 1.30 -2.14
CA ALA A 21 18.23 0.61 -2.80
C ALA A 21 17.93 1.19 -4.20
N ARG A 22 17.99 2.52 -4.35
CA ARG A 22 17.80 3.20 -5.64
C ARG A 22 18.82 2.76 -6.69
N ARG A 23 20.09 2.60 -6.30
CA ARG A 23 21.13 2.11 -7.23
C ARG A 23 20.85 0.71 -7.76
N TYR A 24 20.33 -0.18 -6.88
CA TYR A 24 19.98 -1.54 -7.29
C TYR A 24 18.65 -1.63 -8.06
N ALA A 25 17.71 -0.73 -7.80
CA ALA A 25 16.43 -0.69 -8.50
C ALA A 25 16.55 -0.21 -9.95
N GLY A 26 17.63 0.49 -10.30
CA GLY A 26 17.81 1.07 -11.63
C GLY A 26 16.66 2.00 -12.01
N SER A 27 15.93 1.67 -13.08
CA SER A 27 14.74 2.40 -13.54
C SER A 27 13.45 2.05 -12.78
N GLY A 28 13.50 1.04 -11.89
CA GLY A 28 12.34 0.62 -11.09
C GLY A 28 11.91 1.66 -10.08
N LYS A 29 10.61 1.71 -9.79
CA LYS A 29 10.08 2.54 -8.71
C LYS A 29 10.32 1.87 -7.36
N LEU A 30 10.60 2.68 -6.33
CA LEU A 30 10.81 2.24 -4.96
C LEU A 30 9.60 2.56 -4.10
N LEU A 31 9.00 1.51 -3.55
CA LEU A 31 7.99 1.61 -2.50
C LEU A 31 8.69 1.45 -1.14
N ALA A 32 8.73 2.51 -0.34
CA ALA A 32 9.25 2.45 1.02
C ALA A 32 8.17 1.89 1.96
N VAL A 33 8.40 0.70 2.51
CA VAL A 33 7.48 0.08 3.47
C VAL A 33 7.77 0.65 4.87
N ILE A 34 6.85 1.50 5.35
CA ILE A 34 6.95 2.23 6.63
C ILE A 34 5.78 1.92 7.56
N LYS A 35 5.21 0.73 7.41
CA LYS A 35 4.09 0.23 8.23
C LYS A 35 4.43 0.10 9.71
N ALA A 36 3.41 -0.06 10.56
CA ALA A 36 3.51 -0.23 12.00
C ALA A 36 4.36 0.89 12.65
N ASN A 37 3.95 2.15 12.38
CA ASN A 37 4.65 3.35 12.82
C ASN A 37 6.13 3.36 12.37
N ALA A 38 6.38 3.00 11.10
CA ALA A 38 7.71 2.77 10.53
C ALA A 38 8.53 1.76 11.36
N TYR A 39 7.93 0.61 11.67
CA TYR A 39 8.51 -0.43 12.55
C TYR A 39 8.93 0.13 13.94
N GLY A 40 8.15 1.07 14.46
CA GLY A 40 8.41 1.72 15.73
C GLY A 40 9.36 2.93 15.68
N HIS A 41 9.86 3.29 14.49
CA HIS A 41 10.80 4.40 14.31
C HIS A 41 10.13 5.78 14.20
N GLY A 42 8.81 5.82 14.13
CA GLY A 42 8.03 7.05 13.95
C GLY A 42 7.63 7.28 12.48
N LEU A 43 6.33 7.20 12.19
CA LEU A 43 5.81 7.20 10.82
C LEU A 43 6.20 8.46 10.05
N ILE A 44 5.92 9.63 10.62
CA ILE A 44 6.12 10.91 9.92
C ILE A 44 7.61 11.25 9.74
N PRO A 45 8.46 11.24 10.79
CA PRO A 45 9.89 11.51 10.61
C PRO A 45 10.57 10.57 9.61
N VAL A 46 10.17 9.29 9.58
CA VAL A 46 10.71 8.32 8.63
C VAL A 46 10.21 8.59 7.21
N ALA A 47 8.92 8.92 7.02
CA ALA A 47 8.40 9.30 5.71
C ALA A 47 9.12 10.53 5.13
N GLU A 48 9.36 11.56 5.96
CA GLU A 48 10.13 12.75 5.58
C GLU A 48 11.57 12.39 5.20
N ALA A 49 12.24 11.57 6.01
CA ALA A 49 13.60 11.12 5.71
C ALA A 49 13.69 10.30 4.41
N LEU A 50 12.63 9.57 4.06
CA LEU A 50 12.51 8.76 2.85
C LEU A 50 11.76 9.48 1.73
N ALA A 51 11.74 10.82 1.71
CA ALA A 51 11.09 11.62 0.67
C ALA A 51 11.59 11.32 -0.76
N GLY A 52 12.76 10.72 -0.92
CA GLY A 52 13.26 10.23 -2.20
C GLY A 52 12.62 8.92 -2.71
N ALA A 53 11.78 8.24 -1.93
CA ALA A 53 11.02 7.09 -2.40
C ALA A 53 9.87 7.53 -3.34
N ASP A 54 9.46 6.64 -4.25
CA ASP A 54 8.37 6.95 -5.19
C ASP A 54 6.99 6.83 -4.56
N MET A 55 6.86 5.98 -3.53
CA MET A 55 5.60 5.75 -2.82
C MET A 55 5.84 5.15 -1.43
N TYR A 56 4.83 5.16 -0.58
CA TYR A 56 4.88 4.55 0.75
C TYR A 56 3.95 3.35 0.86
N GLY A 57 4.38 2.33 1.61
CA GLY A 57 3.55 1.18 1.98
C GLY A 57 3.31 1.17 3.48
N VAL A 58 2.05 1.13 3.89
CA VAL A 58 1.61 1.13 5.29
C VAL A 58 0.75 -0.10 5.60
N THR A 59 0.48 -0.38 6.87
CA THR A 59 -0.37 -1.50 7.24
C THR A 59 -1.81 -1.23 6.85
N ASP A 60 -2.41 -0.18 7.40
CA ASP A 60 -3.82 0.12 7.37
C ASP A 60 -4.11 1.56 6.92
N ILE A 61 -5.39 1.84 6.81
CA ILE A 61 -5.87 3.13 6.32
C ILE A 61 -5.60 4.29 7.30
N ASN A 62 -5.52 4.02 8.61
CA ASN A 62 -5.26 5.09 9.59
C ASN A 62 -3.83 5.62 9.44
N GLU A 63 -2.86 4.74 9.15
CA GLU A 63 -1.50 5.16 8.83
C GLU A 63 -1.44 5.96 7.53
N ALA A 64 -2.21 5.55 6.51
CA ALA A 64 -2.30 6.26 5.23
C ALA A 64 -2.88 7.68 5.41
N GLU A 65 -3.95 7.82 6.17
CA GLU A 65 -4.57 9.11 6.48
C GLU A 65 -3.64 10.02 7.29
N ARG A 66 -2.89 9.47 8.26
CA ARG A 66 -1.89 10.22 9.01
C ARG A 66 -0.79 10.78 8.11
N LEU A 67 -0.30 10.01 7.14
CA LEU A 67 0.66 10.48 6.15
C LEU A 67 0.07 11.58 5.27
N ARG A 68 -1.17 11.42 4.82
CA ARG A 68 -1.86 12.43 4.01
C ARG A 68 -2.07 13.73 4.80
N ALA A 69 -2.49 13.64 6.06
CA ALA A 69 -2.63 14.78 6.96
C ALA A 69 -1.30 15.49 7.27
N ALA A 70 -0.17 14.76 7.21
CA ALA A 70 1.17 15.33 7.32
C ALA A 70 1.68 15.96 6.00
N GLY A 71 0.85 16.05 4.95
CA GLY A 71 1.15 16.78 3.72
C GLY A 71 1.86 15.96 2.64
N THR A 72 1.90 14.63 2.74
CA THR A 72 2.49 13.85 1.64
C THR A 72 1.52 13.71 0.47
N ASP A 73 2.00 14.03 -0.75
CA ASP A 73 1.25 13.85 -2.01
C ASP A 73 1.58 12.54 -2.70
N LYS A 74 2.55 11.78 -2.18
CA LYS A 74 2.98 10.52 -2.78
C LYS A 74 1.87 9.47 -2.78
N PRO A 75 1.87 8.55 -3.75
CA PRO A 75 1.03 7.37 -3.69
C PRO A 75 1.28 6.58 -2.40
N ILE A 76 0.20 6.14 -1.75
CA ILE A 76 0.25 5.34 -0.53
C ILE A 76 -0.46 4.02 -0.79
N LEU A 77 0.23 2.90 -0.52
CA LEU A 77 -0.28 1.55 -0.63
C LEU A 77 -0.65 0.99 0.73
N ILE A 78 -1.91 0.61 0.91
CA ILE A 78 -2.40 -0.10 2.08
C ILE A 78 -2.15 -1.59 1.88
N LEU A 79 -1.18 -2.14 2.62
CA LEU A 79 -0.67 -3.51 2.45
C LEU A 79 -1.61 -4.58 3.01
N GLN A 80 -2.38 -4.25 4.04
CA GLN A 80 -3.37 -5.15 4.64
C GLN A 80 -4.60 -5.32 3.76
N GLY A 81 -4.84 -4.37 2.84
CA GLY A 81 -6.01 -4.36 1.99
C GLY A 81 -7.25 -3.82 2.70
N ILE A 82 -8.40 -4.35 2.34
CA ILE A 82 -9.71 -3.95 2.86
C ILE A 82 -10.04 -4.82 4.07
N ILE A 83 -10.30 -4.23 5.23
CA ILE A 83 -10.71 -4.92 6.45
C ILE A 83 -12.22 -5.02 6.53
N ASP A 84 -12.90 -3.91 6.24
CA ASP A 84 -14.34 -3.82 6.20
C ASP A 84 -14.83 -2.91 5.06
N ARG A 85 -16.14 -2.84 4.87
CA ARG A 85 -16.74 -2.03 3.79
C ARG A 85 -16.57 -0.52 3.98
N GLN A 86 -16.35 -0.05 5.21
CA GLN A 86 -16.16 1.39 5.48
C GLN A 86 -14.82 1.87 4.94
N ASP A 87 -13.82 0.98 4.87
CA ASP A 87 -12.53 1.28 4.27
C ASP A 87 -12.65 1.71 2.80
N LEU A 88 -13.63 1.19 2.06
CA LEU A 88 -13.81 1.52 0.64
C LEU A 88 -14.06 3.01 0.40
N MET A 89 -14.89 3.65 1.23
CA MET A 89 -15.14 5.09 1.16
C MET A 89 -13.86 5.88 1.46
N ARG A 90 -13.15 5.50 2.50
CA ARG A 90 -11.92 6.17 2.95
C ARG A 90 -10.80 6.01 1.92
N ILE A 91 -10.66 4.80 1.32
CA ILE A 91 -9.71 4.51 0.23
C ILE A 91 -9.99 5.44 -0.95
N ALA A 92 -11.26 5.52 -1.38
CA ALA A 92 -11.66 6.35 -2.50
C ALA A 92 -11.45 7.85 -2.22
N ALA A 93 -11.84 8.33 -1.03
CA ALA A 93 -11.69 9.73 -0.63
C ALA A 93 -10.22 10.15 -0.50
N GLY A 94 -9.36 9.28 0.03
CA GLY A 94 -7.93 9.55 0.21
C GLY A 94 -7.08 9.30 -1.03
N GLY A 95 -7.66 8.75 -2.10
CA GLY A 95 -6.91 8.35 -3.30
C GLY A 95 -5.82 7.32 -2.99
N PHE A 96 -6.10 6.41 -2.04
CA PHE A 96 -5.15 5.39 -1.63
C PHE A 96 -5.18 4.20 -2.58
N GLN A 97 -4.01 3.59 -2.78
CA GLN A 97 -3.89 2.28 -3.40
C GLN A 97 -3.97 1.20 -2.32
N PHE A 98 -4.40 0.01 -2.67
CA PHE A 98 -4.53 -1.08 -1.71
C PHE A 98 -4.27 -2.44 -2.35
N VAL A 99 -3.93 -3.42 -1.49
CA VAL A 99 -3.72 -4.80 -1.90
C VAL A 99 -5.05 -5.55 -1.82
N ALA A 100 -5.48 -6.15 -2.93
CA ALA A 100 -6.55 -7.14 -2.96
C ALA A 100 -5.93 -8.55 -2.94
N HIS A 101 -6.31 -9.37 -1.99
CA HIS A 101 -5.70 -10.68 -1.77
C HIS A 101 -6.71 -11.80 -1.46
N ARG A 102 -8.01 -11.47 -1.41
CA ARG A 102 -9.12 -12.41 -1.20
C ARG A 102 -10.19 -12.20 -2.27
N VAL A 103 -10.88 -13.26 -2.64
CA VAL A 103 -12.05 -13.18 -3.53
C VAL A 103 -13.14 -12.27 -2.94
N GLN A 104 -13.29 -12.28 -1.60
CA GLN A 104 -14.21 -11.40 -0.89
C GLN A 104 -13.92 -9.92 -1.12
N ASP A 105 -12.64 -9.51 -1.21
CA ASP A 105 -12.28 -8.12 -1.49
C ASP A 105 -12.86 -7.65 -2.83
N LEU A 106 -12.84 -8.54 -3.83
CA LEU A 106 -13.36 -8.26 -5.17
C LEU A 106 -14.88 -8.12 -5.19
N GLN A 107 -15.57 -8.95 -4.42
CA GLN A 107 -17.02 -8.86 -4.26
C GLN A 107 -17.43 -7.52 -3.63
N TRP A 108 -16.75 -7.12 -2.56
CA TRP A 108 -17.00 -5.84 -1.91
C TRP A 108 -16.74 -4.64 -2.82
N LEU A 109 -15.66 -4.67 -3.60
CA LEU A 109 -15.35 -3.65 -4.59
C LEU A 109 -16.47 -3.53 -5.64
N GLU A 110 -16.91 -4.66 -6.17
CA GLU A 110 -17.96 -4.70 -7.17
C GLU A 110 -19.28 -4.16 -6.64
N GLU A 111 -19.73 -4.67 -5.49
CA GLU A 111 -20.99 -4.25 -4.87
C GLU A 111 -20.97 -2.75 -4.53
N PHE A 112 -19.84 -2.23 -4.02
CA PHE A 112 -19.74 -0.86 -3.58
C PHE A 112 -19.59 0.12 -4.74
N PHE A 113 -18.61 -0.09 -5.63
CA PHE A 113 -18.29 0.87 -6.67
C PHE A 113 -19.20 0.81 -7.91
N THR A 114 -20.04 -0.21 -8.03
CA THR A 114 -21.14 -0.20 -9.00
C THR A 114 -22.22 0.79 -8.62
N THR A 115 -22.47 0.97 -7.32
CA THR A 115 -23.51 1.88 -6.80
C THR A 115 -22.96 3.26 -6.42
N GLN A 116 -21.70 3.33 -6.01
CA GLN A 116 -21.03 4.54 -5.54
C GLN A 116 -19.64 4.67 -6.19
N PRO A 117 -19.56 4.98 -7.49
CA PRO A 117 -18.29 5.04 -8.19
C PRO A 117 -17.38 6.10 -7.54
N PRO A 118 -16.07 5.82 -7.41
CA PRO A 118 -15.13 6.77 -6.83
C PRO A 118 -14.96 7.99 -7.75
N ALA A 119 -14.63 9.15 -7.19
CA ALA A 119 -14.36 10.36 -7.95
C ALA A 119 -13.19 10.21 -8.93
N LEU A 120 -12.20 9.41 -8.55
CA LEU A 120 -11.06 9.03 -9.39
C LEU A 120 -10.95 7.49 -9.41
N PRO A 121 -10.70 6.89 -10.58
CA PRO A 121 -10.52 5.45 -10.67
C PRO A 121 -9.33 4.96 -9.83
N LEU A 122 -9.48 3.78 -9.24
CA LEU A 122 -8.57 3.22 -8.25
C LEU A 122 -7.43 2.42 -8.89
N THR A 123 -6.28 2.41 -8.21
CA THR A 123 -5.19 1.47 -8.51
C THR A 123 -5.20 0.33 -7.48
N ILE A 124 -5.33 -0.90 -7.96
CA ILE A 124 -5.44 -2.11 -7.15
C ILE A 124 -4.18 -2.96 -7.34
N TRP A 125 -3.57 -3.38 -6.25
CA TRP A 125 -2.46 -4.33 -6.25
C TRP A 125 -3.01 -5.73 -6.02
N LEU A 126 -3.25 -6.46 -7.11
CA LEU A 126 -3.75 -7.83 -7.01
C LEU A 126 -2.62 -8.77 -6.63
N LYS A 127 -2.75 -9.37 -5.44
CA LYS A 127 -1.69 -10.22 -4.89
C LYS A 127 -1.86 -11.67 -5.32
N LEU A 128 -0.84 -12.20 -5.98
CA LEU A 128 -0.70 -13.62 -6.33
C LEU A 128 -0.11 -14.38 -5.14
N GLN A 129 -0.70 -15.53 -4.79
CA GLN A 129 -0.09 -16.51 -3.90
C GLN A 129 0.93 -17.33 -4.72
N SER A 130 2.22 -17.08 -4.51
CA SER A 130 3.33 -17.68 -5.26
C SER A 130 4.18 -18.68 -4.47
N GLY A 131 3.68 -19.13 -3.31
CA GLY A 131 4.38 -20.16 -2.50
C GLY A 131 4.38 -19.88 -1.00
N MET A 132 4.35 -18.63 -0.56
CA MET A 132 4.38 -18.28 0.88
C MET A 132 3.15 -18.77 1.67
N GLY A 133 1.99 -18.95 1.01
CA GLY A 133 0.81 -19.58 1.63
C GLY A 133 0.05 -18.71 2.66
N ARG A 134 0.37 -17.42 2.78
CA ARG A 134 -0.26 -16.54 3.78
C ARG A 134 -1.41 -15.72 3.22
N LEU A 135 -1.19 -15.00 2.12
CA LEU A 135 -2.14 -14.10 1.48
C LEU A 135 -1.95 -14.15 -0.04
N GLY A 136 -3.02 -13.94 -0.78
CA GLY A 136 -3.00 -13.84 -2.23
C GLY A 136 -4.03 -14.74 -2.91
N ILE A 137 -4.36 -14.39 -4.12
CA ILE A 137 -5.25 -15.16 -5.00
C ILE A 137 -4.48 -16.39 -5.52
N ALA A 138 -5.14 -17.53 -5.59
CA ALA A 138 -4.58 -18.75 -6.17
C ALA A 138 -4.18 -18.54 -7.63
N ALA A 139 -3.11 -19.17 -8.07
CA ALA A 139 -2.59 -19.00 -9.43
C ALA A 139 -3.61 -19.39 -10.53
N ALA A 140 -4.46 -20.37 -10.25
CA ALA A 140 -5.50 -20.80 -11.18
C ALA A 140 -6.56 -19.72 -11.44
N ASP A 141 -6.91 -18.92 -10.41
CA ASP A 141 -7.97 -17.91 -10.49
C ASP A 141 -7.43 -16.54 -10.92
N TYR A 142 -6.14 -16.33 -10.74
CA TYR A 142 -5.50 -15.02 -10.88
C TYR A 142 -5.73 -14.36 -12.26
N PRO A 143 -5.54 -15.05 -13.42
CA PRO A 143 -5.70 -14.43 -14.74
C PRO A 143 -7.12 -13.94 -14.99
N ALA A 144 -8.13 -14.72 -14.59
CA ALA A 144 -9.53 -14.37 -14.78
C ALA A 144 -9.90 -13.13 -13.95
N ILE A 145 -9.47 -13.09 -12.69
CA ILE A 145 -9.69 -11.98 -11.78
C ILE A 145 -8.97 -10.72 -12.27
N TYR A 146 -7.71 -10.83 -12.65
CA TYR A 146 -6.93 -9.72 -13.19
C TYR A 146 -7.65 -9.05 -14.37
N LYS A 147 -8.09 -9.86 -15.34
CA LYS A 147 -8.83 -9.39 -16.52
C LYS A 147 -10.17 -8.76 -16.15
N ALA A 148 -10.90 -9.37 -15.22
CA ALA A 148 -12.19 -8.84 -14.76
C ALA A 148 -12.04 -7.46 -14.10
N LEU A 149 -11.01 -7.25 -13.27
CA LEU A 149 -10.73 -5.96 -12.64
C LEU A 149 -10.35 -4.89 -13.67
N GLN A 150 -9.52 -5.23 -14.67
CA GLN A 150 -9.13 -4.29 -15.72
C GLN A 150 -10.32 -3.78 -16.54
N ALA A 151 -11.39 -4.54 -16.63
CA ALA A 151 -12.60 -4.16 -17.37
C ALA A 151 -13.53 -3.22 -16.58
N LYS A 152 -13.23 -2.94 -15.29
CA LYS A 152 -14.11 -2.13 -14.45
C LYS A 152 -13.85 -0.63 -14.64
N PRO A 153 -14.90 0.20 -14.84
CA PRO A 153 -14.75 1.63 -15.08
C PRO A 153 -14.18 2.37 -13.85
N TRP A 154 -14.34 1.82 -12.65
CA TRP A 154 -13.79 2.36 -11.41
C TRP A 154 -12.35 1.91 -11.11
N CYS A 155 -11.76 1.08 -11.96
CA CYS A 155 -10.39 0.59 -11.81
C CYS A 155 -9.49 1.22 -12.88
N ALA A 156 -8.55 2.07 -12.46
CA ALA A 156 -7.58 2.67 -13.38
C ALA A 156 -6.45 1.72 -13.75
N ASN A 157 -5.94 1.00 -12.76
CA ASN A 157 -4.80 0.09 -12.94
C ASN A 157 -4.92 -1.14 -12.04
N VAL A 158 -4.51 -2.29 -12.57
CA VAL A 158 -4.27 -3.51 -11.79
C VAL A 158 -2.78 -3.82 -11.85
N ILE A 159 -2.12 -3.74 -10.70
CA ILE A 159 -0.70 -4.05 -10.55
C ILE A 159 -0.55 -5.47 -10.01
N ALA A 160 0.19 -6.31 -10.71
CA ALA A 160 0.51 -7.66 -10.24
C ALA A 160 1.51 -7.56 -9.08
N MET A 161 1.19 -8.23 -7.97
CA MET A 161 2.03 -8.25 -6.77
C MET A 161 2.24 -9.68 -6.29
N THR A 162 3.41 -9.95 -5.80
CA THR A 162 3.69 -11.21 -5.07
C THR A 162 4.64 -10.95 -3.91
N HIS A 163 4.92 -12.00 -3.12
CA HIS A 163 5.91 -12.01 -2.05
C HIS A 163 6.83 -13.20 -2.28
N LEU A 164 8.10 -12.92 -2.42
CA LEU A 164 9.16 -13.92 -2.67
C LEU A 164 9.72 -14.42 -1.36
#